data_3fbe6a285fa35ea56e1b55fbd94e499b
#
_entry.id   3fbe6a285fa35ea56e1b55fbd94e499b
#
_cell.length_a   1.000
_cell.length_b   1.000
_cell.length_c   1.000
_cell.angle_alpha   90.00
_cell.angle_beta   90.00
_cell.angle_gamma   90.00
#
_symmetry.space_group_name_H-M   'P 1'
#
loop_
_entity.id
_entity.type
_entity.pdbx_description
1 polymer ?
#
loop_
_entity_poly.entity_id
_entity_poly.type
_entity_poly.pdbx_seq_one_letter_code
_entity_poly.pdbx_strand_id
1 'polypeptide(L)'
;MNQDNLWAPWRLAYLRELERKAQDAGWEKTTAGDFFADYWAHPEDDETNHVIHRDERGIIVLNRYPYANGHLLVALGEARPRLIDYDPEQRAAFWTLLEYGIELVQHTLKPQGINTGINEGRAAGAGVPEHLHGHIVPRWAGDTNFITVVGQLRVIPDALEVMAAQYRAAAAALMEEA
;
A
#
# COMPACT_ATOMS: atom_id res chain seq x y z
N MET A 1 -2.99 -28.28 -3.30
CA MET A 1 -1.86 -28.36 -4.25
C MET A 1 -0.58 -28.37 -3.43
N ASN A 2 0.21 -29.45 -3.51
CA ASN A 2 1.56 -29.44 -2.96
C ASN A 2 2.39 -28.49 -3.83
N GLN A 3 2.87 -27.41 -3.27
CA GLN A 3 3.90 -26.61 -3.92
C GLN A 3 5.24 -27.26 -3.61
N ASP A 4 5.88 -27.82 -4.64
CA ASP A 4 7.26 -28.30 -4.52
C ASP A 4 8.19 -27.10 -4.39
N ASN A 5 8.96 -27.05 -3.30
CA ASN A 5 9.95 -26.02 -3.11
C ASN A 5 11.16 -26.30 -4.00
N LEU A 6 11.42 -25.41 -4.98
CA LEU A 6 12.68 -25.43 -5.71
C LEU A 6 13.78 -24.81 -4.83
N TRP A 7 14.61 -25.63 -4.25
CA TRP A 7 15.78 -25.20 -3.50
C TRP A 7 16.87 -24.70 -4.47
N ALA A 8 17.16 -23.41 -4.41
CA ALA A 8 18.14 -22.75 -5.27
C ALA A 8 19.26 -22.08 -4.45
N PRO A 9 20.14 -22.84 -3.75
CA PRO A 9 21.16 -22.29 -2.86
C PRO A 9 22.12 -21.33 -3.58
N TRP A 10 22.35 -21.50 -4.88
CA TRP A 10 23.15 -20.57 -5.71
C TRP A 10 22.53 -19.18 -5.82
N ARG A 11 21.20 -19.06 -5.66
CA ARG A 11 20.50 -17.78 -5.73
C ARG A 11 20.85 -16.86 -4.56
N LEU A 12 21.22 -17.42 -3.40
CA LEU A 12 21.65 -16.64 -2.24
C LEU A 12 22.95 -15.88 -2.52
N ALA A 13 23.91 -16.51 -3.23
CA ALA A 13 25.15 -15.85 -3.64
C ALA A 13 24.85 -14.68 -4.58
N TYR A 14 23.96 -14.87 -5.54
CA TYR A 14 23.50 -13.83 -6.46
C TYR A 14 22.81 -12.66 -5.74
N LEU A 15 21.92 -12.96 -4.79
CA LEU A 15 21.25 -11.93 -4.00
C LEU A 15 22.24 -11.10 -3.17
N ARG A 16 23.21 -11.75 -2.53
CA ARG A 16 24.30 -11.06 -1.79
C ARG A 16 25.16 -10.19 -2.70
N GLU A 17 25.42 -10.64 -3.91
CA GLU A 17 26.15 -9.86 -4.92
C GLU A 17 25.35 -8.62 -5.37
N LEU A 18 24.03 -8.76 -5.55
CA LEU A 18 23.13 -7.63 -5.84
C LEU A 18 23.09 -6.61 -4.69
N GLU A 19 23.01 -7.08 -3.45
CA GLU A 19 23.07 -6.21 -2.26
C GLU A 19 24.40 -5.45 -2.20
N ARG A 20 25.53 -6.13 -2.43
CA ARG A 20 26.85 -5.50 -2.47
C ARG A 20 26.95 -4.47 -3.59
N LYS A 21 26.51 -4.80 -4.80
CA LYS A 21 26.49 -3.86 -5.92
C LYS A 21 25.58 -2.66 -5.67
N ALA A 22 24.45 -2.84 -5.00
CA ALA A 22 23.56 -1.75 -4.63
C ALA A 22 24.19 -0.83 -3.55
N GLN A 23 24.99 -1.39 -2.64
CA GLN A 23 25.75 -0.62 -1.65
C GLN A 23 26.95 0.12 -2.30
N ASP A 24 27.71 -0.56 -3.18
CA ASP A 24 28.87 0.00 -3.87
C ASP A 24 28.49 1.05 -4.92
N ALA A 25 27.33 0.92 -5.56
CA ALA A 25 26.83 1.89 -6.53
C ALA A 25 26.34 3.19 -5.89
N GLY A 26 26.50 3.34 -4.55
CA GLY A 26 25.93 4.46 -3.84
C GLY A 26 24.51 4.65 -4.34
N TRP A 27 23.61 3.70 -4.01
CA TRP A 27 22.22 3.87 -4.33
C TRP A 27 21.83 5.23 -3.73
N GLU A 28 22.02 6.27 -4.55
CA GLU A 28 21.52 7.57 -4.24
C GLU A 28 20.08 7.34 -3.79
N LYS A 29 19.82 7.81 -2.57
CA LYS A 29 18.48 7.99 -2.09
C LYS A 29 17.71 8.68 -3.21
N THR A 30 17.05 7.95 -4.09
CA THR A 30 15.78 8.42 -4.59
C THR A 30 14.92 8.43 -3.34
N THR A 31 15.10 9.44 -2.55
CA THR A 31 14.16 9.90 -1.59
C THR A 31 12.99 10.41 -2.43
N ALA A 32 12.14 9.52 -2.88
CA ALA A 32 10.74 9.86 -2.86
C ALA A 32 10.54 10.32 -1.44
N GLY A 33 10.38 11.61 -1.21
CA GLY A 33 10.19 12.15 0.11
C GLY A 33 9.07 11.39 0.78
N ASP A 34 9.02 11.39 2.09
CA ASP A 34 7.93 10.77 2.83
C ASP A 34 6.62 11.49 2.45
N PHE A 35 5.99 11.01 1.36
CA PHE A 35 4.77 11.62 0.85
C PHE A 35 3.60 11.44 1.84
N PHE A 36 3.64 10.44 2.73
CA PHE A 36 2.61 10.29 3.76
C PHE A 36 2.70 11.42 4.78
N ALA A 37 3.92 11.76 5.24
CA ALA A 37 4.13 12.89 6.13
C ALA A 37 3.75 14.21 5.46
N ASP A 38 4.06 14.37 4.17
CA ASP A 38 3.67 15.54 3.39
C ASP A 38 2.14 15.64 3.27
N TYR A 39 1.45 14.57 2.90
CA TYR A 39 -0.01 14.54 2.81
C TYR A 39 -0.67 14.74 4.18
N TRP A 40 -0.07 14.21 5.24
CA TRP A 40 -0.55 14.43 6.60
C TRP A 40 -0.48 15.91 7.01
N ALA A 41 0.59 16.59 6.63
CA ALA A 41 0.81 18.00 6.97
C ALA A 41 -0.08 18.98 6.16
N HIS A 42 -0.59 18.57 4.98
CA HIS A 42 -1.31 19.43 4.04
C HIS A 42 -2.70 18.87 3.71
N PRO A 43 -3.67 18.93 4.65
CA PRO A 43 -5.02 18.43 4.42
C PRO A 43 -5.79 19.16 3.33
N GLU A 44 -5.41 20.39 3.00
CA GLU A 44 -5.96 21.18 1.90
C GLU A 44 -5.74 20.54 0.52
N ASP A 45 -4.74 19.66 0.40
CA ASP A 45 -4.38 18.96 -0.84
C ASP A 45 -4.94 17.54 -0.92
N ASP A 46 -5.79 17.12 0.02
CA ASP A 46 -6.32 15.75 0.11
C ASP A 46 -6.98 15.28 -1.19
N GLU A 47 -7.69 16.15 -1.89
CA GLU A 47 -8.33 15.80 -3.15
C GLU A 47 -7.29 15.50 -4.24
N THR A 48 -6.30 16.35 -4.40
CA THR A 48 -5.21 16.24 -5.37
C THR A 48 -4.30 15.04 -5.08
N ASN A 49 -4.11 14.74 -3.80
CA ASN A 49 -3.28 13.64 -3.33
C ASN A 49 -4.03 12.31 -3.23
N HIS A 50 -5.33 12.30 -3.61
CA HIS A 50 -6.20 11.13 -3.54
C HIS A 50 -6.27 10.53 -2.13
N VAL A 51 -6.24 11.38 -1.08
CA VAL A 51 -6.57 10.97 0.27
C VAL A 51 -8.07 10.67 0.31
N ILE A 52 -8.40 9.47 0.76
CA ILE A 52 -9.78 8.96 0.80
C ILE A 52 -10.43 9.24 2.14
N HIS A 53 -9.65 9.07 3.20
CA HIS A 53 -10.09 9.29 4.58
C HIS A 53 -8.94 9.85 5.40
N ARG A 54 -9.30 10.70 6.35
CA ARG A 54 -8.40 11.30 7.34
C ARG A 54 -9.12 11.39 8.67
N ASP A 55 -8.46 11.01 9.75
CA ASP A 55 -8.89 11.26 11.12
C ASP A 55 -7.68 11.71 11.98
N GLU A 56 -7.84 11.78 13.30
CA GLU A 56 -6.78 12.17 14.23
C GLU A 56 -5.61 11.18 14.31
N ARG A 57 -5.75 9.98 13.75
CA ARG A 57 -4.76 8.90 13.81
C ARG A 57 -3.87 8.86 12.58
N GLY A 58 -4.48 9.04 11.38
CA GLY A 58 -3.75 8.86 10.13
C GLY A 58 -4.61 9.07 8.89
N ILE A 59 -4.12 8.54 7.77
CA ILE A 59 -4.75 8.70 6.46
C ILE A 59 -4.89 7.37 5.72
N ILE A 60 -5.92 7.30 4.87
CA ILE A 60 -6.09 6.27 3.85
C ILE A 60 -5.97 6.96 2.49
N VAL A 61 -5.05 6.47 1.65
CA VAL A 61 -4.69 7.09 0.37
C VAL A 61 -4.88 6.07 -0.75
N LEU A 62 -5.43 6.50 -1.89
CA LEU A 62 -5.41 5.69 -3.10
C LEU A 62 -4.00 5.65 -3.68
N ASN A 63 -3.46 4.44 -3.86
CA ASN A 63 -2.10 4.27 -4.36
C ASN A 63 -1.99 4.71 -5.84
N ARG A 64 -1.10 5.66 -6.12
CA ARG A 64 -0.81 6.13 -7.49
C ARG A 64 -0.15 5.06 -8.37
N TYR A 65 0.49 4.06 -7.76
CA TYR A 65 1.14 2.93 -8.45
C TYR A 65 0.50 1.61 -8.01
N PRO A 66 -0.78 1.38 -8.33
CA PRO A 66 -1.57 0.32 -7.73
C PRO A 66 -1.12 -1.06 -8.20
N TYR A 67 -1.22 -2.06 -7.32
CA TYR A 67 -1.02 -3.49 -7.67
C TYR A 67 -2.27 -4.08 -8.32
N ALA A 68 -3.44 -3.57 -7.98
CA ALA A 68 -4.72 -3.87 -8.58
C ALA A 68 -5.59 -2.61 -8.53
N ASN A 69 -6.69 -2.58 -9.27
CA ASN A 69 -7.64 -1.47 -9.23
C ASN A 69 -8.13 -1.22 -7.80
N GLY A 70 -8.14 0.04 -7.36
CA GLY A 70 -8.60 0.41 -6.02
C GLY A 70 -7.64 0.06 -4.88
N HIS A 71 -6.35 -0.17 -5.14
CA HIS A 71 -5.34 -0.41 -4.10
C HIS A 71 -5.19 0.78 -3.16
N LEU A 72 -5.52 0.59 -1.88
CA LEU A 72 -5.38 1.60 -0.83
C LEU A 72 -4.10 1.41 -0.03
N LEU A 73 -3.57 2.52 0.47
CA LEU A 73 -2.49 2.58 1.44
C LEU A 73 -3.02 3.21 2.73
N VAL A 74 -2.55 2.71 3.87
CA VAL A 74 -2.92 3.20 5.20
C VAL A 74 -1.66 3.60 5.94
N ALA A 75 -1.59 4.81 6.47
CA ALA A 75 -0.46 5.29 7.27
C ALA A 75 -0.93 6.10 8.46
N LEU A 76 -0.23 5.98 9.60
CA LEU A 76 -0.44 6.89 10.72
C LEU A 76 0.18 8.26 10.41
N GLY A 77 -0.26 9.31 11.12
CA GLY A 77 0.32 10.64 10.96
C GLY A 77 1.77 10.75 11.44
N GLU A 78 2.16 9.92 12.42
CA GLU A 78 3.53 9.84 12.90
C GLU A 78 4.33 8.79 12.10
N ALA A 79 5.42 9.20 11.47
CA ALA A 79 6.30 8.32 10.72
C ALA A 79 7.16 7.45 11.64
N ARG A 80 7.08 6.13 11.49
CA ARG A 80 7.96 5.13 12.10
C ARG A 80 8.28 4.07 11.06
N PRO A 81 9.52 3.56 10.99
CA PRO A 81 9.91 2.60 9.96
C PRO A 81 9.37 1.19 10.18
N ARG A 82 9.02 0.81 11.43
CA ARG A 82 8.58 -0.54 11.78
C ARG A 82 7.36 -0.52 12.67
N LEU A 83 6.54 -1.57 12.57
CA LEU A 83 5.35 -1.71 13.41
C LEU A 83 5.69 -1.72 14.92
N ILE A 84 6.80 -2.34 15.28
CA ILE A 84 7.25 -2.43 16.69
C ILE A 84 7.76 -1.11 17.26
N ASP A 85 8.04 -0.11 16.43
CA ASP A 85 8.48 1.22 16.86
C ASP A 85 7.32 2.10 17.33
N TYR A 86 6.08 1.72 16.99
CA TYR A 86 4.86 2.33 17.51
C TYR A 86 4.51 1.77 18.90
N ASP A 87 3.92 2.58 19.75
CA ASP A 87 3.36 2.10 21.01
C ASP A 87 2.11 1.22 20.80
N PRO A 88 1.59 0.57 21.86
CA PRO A 88 0.42 -0.30 21.72
C PRO A 88 -0.85 0.40 21.21
N GLU A 89 -1.08 1.65 21.61
CA GLU A 89 -2.25 2.43 21.20
C GLU A 89 -2.15 2.82 19.72
N GLN A 90 -0.98 3.27 19.30
CA GLN A 90 -0.70 3.57 17.89
C GLN A 90 -0.84 2.33 17.01
N ARG A 91 -0.35 1.15 17.47
CA ARG A 91 -0.55 -0.10 16.73
C ARG A 91 -2.03 -0.47 16.61
N ALA A 92 -2.79 -0.29 17.68
CA ALA A 92 -4.24 -0.52 17.63
C ALA A 92 -4.91 0.45 16.64
N ALA A 93 -4.54 1.73 16.68
CA ALA A 93 -5.03 2.75 15.73
C ALA A 93 -4.72 2.40 14.28
N PHE A 94 -3.50 1.92 14.00
CA PHE A 94 -3.10 1.46 12.66
C PHE A 94 -4.00 0.33 12.15
N TRP A 95 -4.26 -0.68 12.97
CA TRP A 95 -5.13 -1.79 12.59
C TRP A 95 -6.59 -1.37 12.42
N THR A 96 -7.09 -0.49 13.29
CA THR A 96 -8.46 0.07 13.15
C THR A 96 -8.61 0.84 11.84
N LEU A 97 -7.62 1.65 11.48
CA LEU A 97 -7.65 2.39 10.23
C LEU A 97 -7.56 1.45 9.01
N LEU A 98 -6.79 0.36 9.12
CA LEU A 98 -6.68 -0.65 8.08
C LEU A 98 -8.00 -1.43 7.93
N GLU A 99 -8.68 -1.78 9.03
CA GLU A 99 -10.01 -2.41 9.03
C GLU A 99 -11.03 -1.52 8.32
N TYR A 100 -11.04 -0.22 8.62
CA TYR A 100 -11.91 0.73 7.93
C TYR A 100 -11.59 0.83 6.42
N GLY A 101 -10.33 0.80 6.04
CA GLY A 101 -9.93 0.74 4.63
C GLY A 101 -10.41 -0.54 3.93
N ILE A 102 -10.43 -1.69 4.62
CA ILE A 102 -11.00 -2.94 4.10
C ILE A 102 -12.51 -2.78 3.88
N GLU A 103 -13.22 -2.17 4.82
CA GLU A 103 -14.65 -1.91 4.71
C GLU A 103 -14.97 -1.00 3.52
N LEU A 104 -14.19 0.06 3.32
CA LEU A 104 -14.29 0.92 2.13
C LEU A 104 -14.12 0.15 0.83
N VAL A 105 -13.13 -0.73 0.75
CA VAL A 105 -12.91 -1.60 -0.42
C VAL A 105 -14.09 -2.54 -0.64
N GLN A 106 -14.59 -3.17 0.41
CA GLN A 106 -15.73 -4.08 0.35
C GLN A 106 -17.00 -3.35 -0.13
N HIS A 107 -17.27 -2.19 0.43
CA HIS A 107 -18.45 -1.39 0.08
C HIS A 107 -18.39 -0.91 -1.37
N THR A 108 -17.23 -0.37 -1.80
CA THR A 108 -17.07 0.28 -3.10
C THR A 108 -16.93 -0.71 -4.25
N LEU A 109 -16.08 -1.73 -4.09
CA LEU A 109 -15.65 -2.58 -5.21
C LEU A 109 -16.23 -3.99 -5.15
N LYS A 110 -16.67 -4.45 -4.00
CA LYS A 110 -17.18 -5.81 -3.76
C LYS A 110 -16.26 -6.88 -4.38
N PRO A 111 -14.95 -6.85 -4.07
CA PRO A 111 -13.99 -7.77 -4.68
C PRO A 111 -14.25 -9.20 -4.24
N GLN A 112 -13.69 -10.18 -4.96
CA GLN A 112 -13.78 -11.59 -4.59
C GLN A 112 -12.83 -11.98 -3.45
N GLY A 113 -11.85 -11.13 -3.17
CA GLY A 113 -10.90 -11.28 -2.07
C GLY A 113 -10.10 -9.99 -1.85
N ILE A 114 -9.39 -9.94 -0.73
CA ILE A 114 -8.50 -8.82 -0.40
C ILE A 114 -7.19 -9.39 0.14
N ASN A 115 -6.06 -8.86 -0.34
CA ASN A 115 -4.77 -9.06 0.31
C ASN A 115 -4.44 -7.81 1.13
N THR A 116 -4.07 -8.01 2.40
CA THR A 116 -3.57 -6.94 3.26
C THR A 116 -2.21 -7.32 3.82
N GLY A 117 -1.39 -6.31 4.10
CA GLY A 117 -0.09 -6.51 4.71
C GLY A 117 0.72 -5.24 4.79
N ILE A 118 1.89 -5.37 5.39
CA ILE A 118 2.90 -4.32 5.53
C ILE A 118 4.22 -4.78 4.91
N ASN A 119 4.99 -3.83 4.40
CA ASN A 119 6.36 -4.05 3.95
C ASN A 119 7.30 -3.26 4.86
N GLU A 120 8.10 -3.96 5.67
CA GLU A 120 9.11 -3.30 6.50
C GLU A 120 10.47 -3.34 5.81
N GLY A 121 10.99 -2.15 5.53
CA GLY A 121 12.31 -1.99 4.91
C GLY A 121 12.32 -2.20 3.40
N ARG A 122 13.40 -1.75 2.75
CA ARG A 122 13.55 -1.76 1.29
C ARG A 122 13.55 -3.15 0.69
N ALA A 123 14.19 -4.12 1.34
CA ALA A 123 14.27 -5.49 0.86
C ALA A 123 12.92 -6.20 0.83
N ALA A 124 11.96 -5.75 1.65
CA ALA A 124 10.58 -6.22 1.64
C ALA A 124 9.70 -5.49 0.59
N GLY A 125 10.24 -4.46 -0.08
CA GLY A 125 9.52 -3.70 -1.10
C GLY A 125 8.87 -2.42 -0.60
N ALA A 126 9.25 -1.90 0.59
CA ALA A 126 8.75 -0.62 1.07
C ALA A 126 9.20 0.53 0.17
N GLY A 127 8.23 1.24 -0.44
CA GLY A 127 8.47 2.44 -1.25
C GLY A 127 8.89 3.64 -0.40
N VAL A 128 8.36 3.75 0.82
CA VAL A 128 8.70 4.75 1.84
C VAL A 128 9.13 3.99 3.10
N PRO A 129 10.39 3.56 3.20
CA PRO A 129 10.84 2.66 4.26
C PRO A 129 10.90 3.32 5.66
N GLU A 130 10.89 4.65 5.71
CA GLU A 130 10.93 5.41 6.98
C GLU A 130 9.52 5.65 7.55
N HIS A 131 8.47 5.38 6.77
CA HIS A 131 7.08 5.53 7.18
C HIS A 131 6.31 4.25 6.90
N LEU A 132 6.05 3.48 7.96
CA LEU A 132 5.28 2.24 7.86
C LEU A 132 3.90 2.51 7.29
N HIS A 133 3.52 1.70 6.32
CA HIS A 133 2.20 1.77 5.71
C HIS A 133 1.65 0.38 5.43
N GLY A 134 0.34 0.26 5.56
CA GLY A 134 -0.41 -0.93 5.21
C GLY A 134 -0.89 -0.87 3.77
N HIS A 135 -0.97 -2.03 3.13
CA HIS A 135 -1.53 -2.22 1.81
C HIS A 135 -2.87 -2.93 1.91
N ILE A 136 -3.87 -2.47 1.16
CA ILE A 136 -5.16 -3.14 0.99
C ILE A 136 -5.37 -3.30 -0.51
N VAL A 137 -5.26 -4.52 -0.99
CA VAL A 137 -5.26 -4.83 -2.42
C VAL A 137 -6.49 -5.68 -2.76
N PRO A 138 -7.48 -5.12 -3.45
CA PRO A 138 -8.63 -5.89 -3.94
C PRO A 138 -8.20 -6.96 -4.94
N ARG A 139 -8.87 -8.10 -4.92
CA ARG A 139 -8.53 -9.24 -5.77
C ARG A 139 -9.76 -9.82 -6.48
N TRP A 140 -9.56 -10.20 -7.73
CA TRP A 140 -10.55 -10.91 -8.56
C TRP A 140 -9.94 -12.13 -9.21
N ALA A 141 -10.76 -13.15 -9.47
CA ALA A 141 -10.33 -14.30 -10.25
C ALA A 141 -9.87 -13.84 -11.64
N GLY A 142 -8.66 -14.19 -12.02
CA GLY A 142 -8.08 -13.81 -13.32
C GLY A 142 -7.48 -12.39 -13.37
N ASP A 143 -7.35 -11.69 -12.26
CA ASP A 143 -6.65 -10.38 -12.20
C ASP A 143 -5.16 -10.46 -12.58
N THR A 144 -4.59 -11.66 -12.48
CA THR A 144 -3.27 -11.97 -13.03
C THR A 144 -3.45 -12.85 -14.26
N ASN A 145 -3.08 -12.36 -15.44
CA ASN A 145 -3.27 -13.05 -16.70
C ASN A 145 -1.99 -13.04 -17.56
N PHE A 146 -2.11 -13.50 -18.81
CA PHE A 146 -1.01 -13.58 -19.77
C PHE A 146 -0.21 -12.27 -19.91
N ILE A 147 -0.89 -11.14 -20.03
CA ILE A 147 -0.25 -9.82 -20.22
C ILE A 147 0.61 -9.44 -19.00
N THR A 148 0.13 -9.74 -17.79
CA THR A 148 0.87 -9.47 -16.54
C THR A 148 2.15 -10.31 -16.47
N VAL A 149 2.07 -11.59 -16.86
CA VAL A 149 3.18 -12.54 -16.75
C VAL A 149 4.21 -12.36 -17.87
N VAL A 150 3.75 -12.24 -19.11
CA VAL A 150 4.63 -12.19 -20.30
C VAL A 150 5.00 -10.76 -20.67
N GLY A 151 4.03 -9.83 -20.57
CA GLY A 151 4.22 -8.43 -20.93
C GLY A 151 4.77 -7.57 -19.80
N GLN A 152 4.78 -8.07 -18.57
CA GLN A 152 5.09 -7.30 -17.34
C GLN A 152 4.26 -6.01 -17.23
N LEU A 153 3.04 -6.06 -17.77
CA LEU A 153 2.09 -4.95 -17.79
C LEU A 153 0.92 -5.26 -16.84
N ARG A 154 0.51 -4.25 -16.08
CA ARG A 154 -0.73 -4.29 -15.30
C ARG A 154 -1.78 -3.47 -16.00
N VAL A 155 -2.98 -4.02 -16.10
CA VAL A 155 -4.14 -3.29 -16.61
C VAL A 155 -4.93 -2.78 -15.41
N ILE A 156 -4.98 -1.47 -15.23
CA ILE A 156 -5.81 -0.80 -14.22
C ILE A 156 -6.96 -0.15 -14.98
N PRO A 157 -8.20 -0.63 -14.79
CA PRO A 157 -9.33 -0.21 -15.63
C PRO A 157 -9.83 1.20 -15.35
N ASP A 158 -9.73 1.69 -14.11
CA ASP A 158 -10.24 3.00 -13.71
C ASP A 158 -9.14 4.05 -13.62
N ALA A 159 -9.48 5.30 -13.95
CA ALA A 159 -8.63 6.45 -13.65
C ALA A 159 -8.59 6.70 -12.12
N LEU A 160 -7.47 7.22 -11.63
CA LEU A 160 -7.28 7.46 -10.20
C LEU A 160 -8.32 8.41 -9.62
N GLU A 161 -8.66 9.47 -10.35
CA GLU A 161 -9.64 10.48 -9.96
C GLU A 161 -11.04 9.87 -9.78
N VAL A 162 -11.43 9.00 -10.73
CA VAL A 162 -12.73 8.30 -10.70
C VAL A 162 -12.79 7.36 -9.50
N MET A 163 -11.73 6.57 -9.29
CA MET A 163 -11.66 5.63 -8.17
C MET A 163 -11.64 6.36 -6.83
N ALA A 164 -10.89 7.45 -6.71
CA ALA A 164 -10.86 8.26 -5.49
C ALA A 164 -12.24 8.87 -5.17
N ALA A 165 -12.95 9.37 -6.18
CA ALA A 165 -14.30 9.89 -6.01
C ALA A 165 -15.29 8.81 -5.53
N GLN A 166 -15.22 7.59 -6.06
CA GLN A 166 -16.06 6.46 -5.62
C GLN A 166 -15.78 6.10 -4.16
N TYR A 167 -14.53 6.03 -3.75
CA TYR A 167 -14.17 5.74 -2.36
C TYR A 167 -14.63 6.85 -1.40
N ARG A 168 -14.46 8.12 -1.76
CA ARG A 168 -14.94 9.23 -0.91
C ARG A 168 -16.47 9.23 -0.76
N ALA A 169 -17.19 8.90 -1.83
CA ALA A 169 -18.64 8.75 -1.74
C ALA A 169 -19.04 7.59 -0.81
N ALA A 170 -18.32 6.46 -0.87
CA ALA A 170 -18.53 5.33 0.02
C ALA A 170 -18.19 5.69 1.49
N ALA A 171 -17.10 6.43 1.72
CA ALA A 171 -16.74 6.89 3.05
C ALA A 171 -17.83 7.78 3.67
N ALA A 172 -18.39 8.70 2.88
CA ALA A 172 -19.50 9.54 3.32
C ALA A 172 -20.75 8.72 3.69
N ALA A 173 -21.11 7.73 2.87
CA ALA A 173 -22.26 6.87 3.13
C ALA A 173 -22.09 6.04 4.41
N LEU A 174 -20.91 5.45 4.62
CA LEU A 174 -20.60 4.66 5.83
C LEU A 174 -20.64 5.50 7.11
N MET A 175 -20.28 6.78 7.03
CA MET A 175 -20.36 7.71 8.17
C MET A 175 -21.81 8.10 8.52
N GLU A 176 -22.74 8.05 7.57
CA GLU A 176 -24.16 8.33 7.80
C GLU A 176 -24.90 7.12 8.42
N GLU A 177 -24.36 5.90 8.23
CA GLU A 177 -24.95 4.66 8.74
C GLU A 177 -24.47 4.28 10.15
N ALA A 178 -23.37 4.89 10.65
CA ALA A 178 -22.74 4.60 11.93
C ALA A 178 -23.32 5.42 13.09
#